data_ea2517850544921ff9cb1c02dc1d960b
#
_entry.id   ea2517850544921ff9cb1c02dc1d960b
#
_cell.length_a   1.000
_cell.length_b   1.000
_cell.length_c   1.000
_cell.angle_alpha   90.00
_cell.angle_beta   90.00
_cell.angle_gamma   90.00
#
_symmetry.space_group_name_H-M   'P 1'
#
loop_
_entity.id
_entity.type
_entity.pdbx_description
1 polymer ?
#
loop_
_entity_poly.entity_id
_entity_poly.type
_entity_poly.pdbx_seq_one_letter_code
_entity_poly.pdbx_strand_id
1 'polypeptide(L)'
;MYAHQEFKPTRAEVSRQLAGFISGYVEVINRETGEVYDPKEFRQVSDRAITQFLGSWGSSSATSRKRTGNRQLRLAAFVPFEKLKHPDYAGEVISVDDRQPPFEYADGKRMWFYLGVDLGSEAITVWVHGTDKKGIILEFYRQMVRNYAEWGLPLPAEIECESNLNADYRDTFLREGAVFNRVRIEANNARAKRCEAYWKQMRYGLEKKHADWIARPFARSESNQASAQKTKIVPYDKLVEQGLRDIETWNNMPCTISKENESRWKYFISHQHPANRRPIPYRALLPSLGFVTKSTVSMAGQVRFRKSVFLLADEGEIATGEKLIGFMQVLAGKSVDIYWLDGNDGECLAAVCCLSGMGRVVCELVEQPVTSRSKIGETEEQARNRELFARYRGTLEGYSRRRYREIEKVAVLDHRTPATADDFRMPGLTRYEPEEVEDVEILNDDGPEKEPVVVDFKPGSNSNRRSFATPLKNRI
;
A
#
# COMPACT_ATOMS: atom_id res chain seq x y z
N MET A 1 -30.71 -6.50 37.82
CA MET A 1 -29.87 -6.95 38.95
C MET A 1 -28.63 -7.74 38.50
N TYR A 2 -28.75 -8.96 37.95
CA TYR A 2 -27.59 -9.88 37.74
C TYR A 2 -26.50 -9.38 36.79
N ALA A 3 -26.83 -8.65 35.75
CA ALA A 3 -25.88 -8.23 34.70
C ALA A 3 -25.40 -6.77 34.82
N HIS A 4 -26.11 -5.92 35.56
CA HIS A 4 -25.92 -4.47 35.50
C HIS A 4 -25.17 -3.84 36.66
N GLN A 5 -24.70 -4.65 37.60
CA GLN A 5 -23.92 -4.16 38.74
C GLN A 5 -22.42 -4.28 38.46
N GLU A 6 -21.68 -3.28 38.89
CA GLU A 6 -20.22 -3.22 38.76
C GLU A 6 -19.53 -4.44 39.35
N PHE A 7 -20.03 -4.91 40.50
CA PHE A 7 -19.43 -6.02 41.25
C PHE A 7 -19.88 -7.41 40.80
N LYS A 8 -20.66 -7.53 39.71
CA LYS A 8 -21.13 -8.81 39.18
C LYS A 8 -21.68 -9.73 40.25
N PRO A 9 -22.82 -9.41 40.87
CA PRO A 9 -23.32 -10.10 42.02
C PRO A 9 -23.47 -11.62 41.82
N THR A 10 -23.24 -12.38 42.85
CA THR A 10 -23.48 -13.82 42.85
C THR A 10 -24.99 -14.11 42.74
N ARG A 11 -25.34 -15.36 42.42
CA ARG A 11 -26.77 -15.77 42.38
C ARG A 11 -27.45 -15.61 43.73
N ALA A 12 -26.73 -15.94 44.80
CA ALA A 12 -27.22 -15.76 46.18
C ALA A 12 -27.43 -14.28 46.55
N GLU A 13 -26.59 -13.40 46.02
CA GLU A 13 -26.74 -11.96 46.24
C GLU A 13 -27.92 -11.38 45.45
N VAL A 14 -28.17 -11.86 44.22
CA VAL A 14 -29.37 -11.50 43.46
C VAL A 14 -30.62 -11.96 44.22
N SER A 15 -30.62 -13.14 44.85
CA SER A 15 -31.72 -13.61 45.68
C SER A 15 -31.98 -12.68 46.87
N ARG A 16 -30.91 -12.28 47.56
CA ARG A 16 -31.01 -11.30 48.67
C ARG A 16 -31.53 -9.94 48.22
N GLN A 17 -31.08 -9.46 47.05
CA GLN A 17 -31.56 -8.20 46.47
C GLN A 17 -33.04 -8.28 46.07
N LEU A 18 -33.47 -9.42 45.52
CA LEU A 18 -34.91 -9.63 45.22
C LEU A 18 -35.74 -9.65 46.50
N ALA A 19 -35.30 -10.32 47.56
CA ALA A 19 -35.95 -10.30 48.85
C ALA A 19 -36.02 -8.87 49.43
N GLY A 20 -34.91 -8.11 49.34
CA GLY A 20 -34.89 -6.71 49.77
C GLY A 20 -35.81 -5.82 48.95
N PHE A 21 -35.95 -6.06 47.65
CA PHE A 21 -36.88 -5.34 46.76
C PHE A 21 -38.34 -5.61 47.16
N ILE A 22 -38.71 -6.87 47.37
CA ILE A 22 -40.07 -7.24 47.78
C ILE A 22 -40.40 -6.68 49.17
N SER A 23 -39.41 -6.59 50.08
CA SER A 23 -39.54 -6.00 51.40
C SER A 23 -39.48 -4.47 51.44
N GLY A 24 -39.27 -3.81 50.28
CA GLY A 24 -39.17 -2.36 50.18
C GLY A 24 -37.86 -1.73 50.58
N TYR A 25 -36.80 -2.51 50.83
CA TYR A 25 -35.46 -2.00 51.15
C TYR A 25 -34.57 -1.73 49.94
N VAL A 26 -34.93 -2.26 48.76
CA VAL A 26 -34.21 -2.08 47.48
C VAL A 26 -35.16 -1.57 46.42
N GLU A 27 -34.82 -0.49 45.80
CA GLU A 27 -35.56 0.02 44.65
C GLU A 27 -34.94 -0.52 43.33
N VAL A 28 -35.82 -0.82 42.37
CA VAL A 28 -35.43 -1.22 41.01
C VAL A 28 -36.08 -0.25 40.05
N ILE A 29 -35.23 0.38 39.22
CA ILE A 29 -35.63 1.39 38.26
C ILE A 29 -35.34 0.93 36.84
N ASN A 30 -36.23 1.25 35.92
CA ASN A 30 -35.96 1.18 34.50
C ASN A 30 -35.04 2.37 34.13
N ARG A 31 -33.85 2.11 33.63
CA ARG A 31 -32.87 3.16 33.32
C ARG A 31 -33.23 4.02 32.10
N GLU A 32 -34.10 3.54 31.24
CA GLU A 32 -34.51 4.28 30.03
C GLU A 32 -35.70 5.17 30.31
N THR A 33 -36.68 4.67 31.06
CA THR A 33 -37.93 5.41 31.36
C THR A 33 -37.90 6.16 32.69
N GLY A 34 -36.96 5.82 33.59
CA GLY A 34 -36.94 6.34 34.97
C GLY A 34 -38.04 5.73 35.86
N GLU A 35 -38.84 4.82 35.37
CA GLU A 35 -39.94 4.19 36.09
C GLU A 35 -39.43 3.29 37.21
N VAL A 36 -40.00 3.43 38.39
CA VAL A 36 -39.71 2.57 39.54
C VAL A 36 -40.70 1.41 39.56
N TYR A 37 -40.16 0.18 39.58
CA TYR A 37 -41.00 -1.00 39.65
C TYR A 37 -41.69 -1.14 41.04
N ASP A 38 -43.00 -1.40 41.05
CA ASP A 38 -43.73 -1.63 42.30
C ASP A 38 -43.45 -3.05 42.83
N PRO A 39 -42.89 -3.21 44.06
CA PRO A 39 -42.67 -4.52 44.67
C PRO A 39 -43.91 -5.41 44.74
N LYS A 40 -45.11 -4.82 44.82
CA LYS A 40 -46.38 -5.56 44.92
C LYS A 40 -46.74 -6.36 43.67
N GLU A 41 -46.16 -5.98 42.52
CA GLU A 41 -46.34 -6.71 41.25
C GLU A 41 -45.46 -7.97 41.18
N PHE A 42 -44.58 -8.14 42.12
CA PHE A 42 -43.60 -9.24 42.14
C PHE A 42 -43.81 -10.15 43.37
N ARG A 43 -43.43 -11.40 43.19
CA ARG A 43 -43.50 -12.38 44.28
C ARG A 43 -42.11 -12.92 44.61
N GLN A 44 -41.94 -13.26 45.85
CA GLN A 44 -40.74 -13.97 46.29
C GLN A 44 -40.62 -15.33 45.60
N VAL A 45 -39.49 -15.64 45.06
CA VAL A 45 -39.15 -16.93 44.46
C VAL A 45 -38.00 -17.58 45.16
N SER A 46 -37.94 -18.90 45.13
CA SER A 46 -36.86 -19.65 45.77
C SER A 46 -35.51 -19.44 45.08
N ASP A 47 -34.41 -19.58 45.82
CA ASP A 47 -33.03 -19.51 45.28
C ASP A 47 -32.80 -20.50 44.14
N ARG A 48 -33.44 -21.67 44.24
CA ARG A 48 -33.40 -22.67 43.16
C ARG A 48 -34.04 -22.12 41.86
N ALA A 49 -35.18 -21.47 41.97
CA ALA A 49 -35.86 -20.88 40.82
C ALA A 49 -35.05 -19.74 40.20
N ILE A 50 -34.42 -18.87 41.03
CA ILE A 50 -33.51 -17.81 40.53
C ILE A 50 -32.31 -18.44 39.83
N THR A 51 -31.71 -19.45 40.40
CA THR A 51 -30.57 -20.17 39.84
C THR A 51 -30.92 -20.80 38.49
N GLN A 52 -32.08 -21.45 38.40
CA GLN A 52 -32.57 -22.06 37.16
C GLN A 52 -32.88 -21.03 36.12
N PHE A 53 -33.52 -19.91 36.45
CA PHE A 53 -33.82 -18.82 35.52
C PHE A 53 -32.55 -18.15 34.99
N LEU A 54 -31.61 -17.80 35.87
CA LEU A 54 -30.33 -17.21 35.48
C LEU A 54 -29.44 -18.17 34.69
N GLY A 55 -29.62 -19.47 34.88
CA GLY A 55 -28.94 -20.53 34.12
C GLY A 55 -29.61 -20.86 32.78
N SER A 56 -30.84 -20.43 32.56
CA SER A 56 -31.54 -20.64 31.29
C SER A 56 -30.78 -19.99 30.10
N TRP A 57 -30.96 -20.55 28.92
CA TRP A 57 -30.26 -20.03 27.73
C TRP A 57 -30.52 -18.54 27.49
N GLY A 58 -31.78 -18.08 27.56
CA GLY A 58 -32.13 -16.68 27.36
C GLY A 58 -31.43 -15.74 28.35
N SER A 59 -31.51 -16.05 29.67
CA SER A 59 -30.86 -15.24 30.70
C SER A 59 -29.34 -15.29 30.61
N SER A 60 -28.76 -16.46 30.36
CA SER A 60 -27.32 -16.65 30.25
C SER A 60 -26.74 -15.94 29.04
N SER A 61 -27.36 -16.02 27.89
CA SER A 61 -26.92 -15.33 26.66
C SER A 61 -26.99 -13.82 26.81
N ALA A 62 -28.07 -13.29 27.38
CA ALA A 62 -28.25 -11.85 27.60
C ALA A 62 -27.23 -11.28 28.62
N THR A 63 -27.00 -11.99 29.72
CA THR A 63 -26.10 -11.53 30.79
C THR A 63 -24.62 -11.78 30.53
N SER A 64 -24.30 -12.79 29.73
CA SER A 64 -22.92 -13.20 29.44
C SER A 64 -22.04 -12.08 28.92
N ARG A 65 -22.58 -11.18 28.08
CA ARG A 65 -21.83 -10.05 27.51
C ARG A 65 -21.24 -9.13 28.58
N LYS A 66 -21.96 -8.90 29.66
CA LYS A 66 -21.52 -8.01 30.75
C LYS A 66 -20.78 -8.76 31.86
N ARG A 67 -21.04 -10.06 32.02
CA ARG A 67 -20.42 -10.86 33.07
C ARG A 67 -19.11 -11.53 32.68
N THR A 68 -18.96 -11.88 31.40
CA THR A 68 -17.77 -12.53 30.89
C THR A 68 -16.94 -11.47 30.16
N GLY A 69 -15.85 -10.99 30.77
CA GLY A 69 -14.95 -10.04 30.11
C GLY A 69 -14.25 -10.63 28.88
N ASN A 70 -14.26 -11.96 28.74
CA ASN A 70 -13.68 -12.64 27.60
C ASN A 70 -14.75 -12.88 26.50
N ARG A 71 -14.67 -12.09 25.44
CA ARG A 71 -15.58 -12.18 24.28
C ARG A 71 -15.50 -13.55 23.59
N GLN A 72 -14.33 -14.13 23.49
CA GLN A 72 -14.15 -15.41 22.80
C GLN A 72 -14.83 -16.57 23.55
N LEU A 73 -14.72 -16.62 24.88
CA LEU A 73 -15.44 -17.60 25.68
C LEU A 73 -16.95 -17.45 25.54
N ARG A 74 -17.44 -16.22 25.46
CA ARG A 74 -18.86 -15.97 25.24
C ARG A 74 -19.33 -16.45 23.87
N LEU A 75 -18.58 -16.09 22.82
CA LEU A 75 -18.88 -16.54 21.46
C LEU A 75 -18.87 -18.05 21.36
N ALA A 76 -17.90 -18.72 22.01
CA ALA A 76 -17.84 -20.18 22.07
C ALA A 76 -19.05 -20.83 22.70
N ALA A 77 -19.63 -20.19 23.71
CA ALA A 77 -20.76 -20.74 24.44
C ALA A 77 -22.12 -20.49 23.78
N PHE A 78 -22.26 -19.39 23.03
CA PHE A 78 -23.58 -18.91 22.57
C PHE A 78 -23.72 -18.74 21.05
N VAL A 79 -22.62 -18.83 20.30
CA VAL A 79 -22.64 -18.68 18.84
C VAL A 79 -22.02 -19.90 18.18
N PRO A 80 -22.72 -20.60 17.29
CA PRO A 80 -22.16 -21.73 16.57
C PRO A 80 -21.03 -21.28 15.63
N PHE A 81 -20.07 -22.17 15.38
CA PHE A 81 -19.02 -21.94 14.40
C PHE A 81 -19.44 -22.41 13.02
N GLU A 82 -19.06 -21.61 12.03
CA GLU A 82 -19.05 -22.08 10.66
C GLU A 82 -17.92 -23.10 10.49
N LYS A 83 -18.25 -24.30 9.99
CA LYS A 83 -17.24 -25.29 9.64
C LYS A 83 -16.73 -25.02 8.24
N LEU A 84 -15.65 -24.26 8.13
CA LEU A 84 -15.02 -23.95 6.87
C LEU A 84 -14.20 -25.16 6.38
N LYS A 85 -14.37 -25.53 5.11
CA LYS A 85 -13.53 -26.50 4.43
C LYS A 85 -12.16 -25.86 4.18
N HIS A 86 -11.10 -26.65 4.31
CA HIS A 86 -9.75 -26.25 3.93
C HIS A 86 -9.66 -26.07 2.40
N PRO A 87 -8.94 -25.08 1.85
CA PRO A 87 -8.67 -24.99 0.43
C PRO A 87 -7.97 -26.25 -0.10
N ASP A 88 -8.33 -26.68 -1.29
CA ASP A 88 -7.75 -27.88 -1.89
C ASP A 88 -6.42 -27.60 -2.61
N TYR A 89 -6.18 -26.32 -2.98
CA TYR A 89 -5.00 -25.89 -3.72
C TYR A 89 -4.30 -24.71 -3.05
N ALA A 90 -3.01 -24.62 -3.28
CA ALA A 90 -2.25 -23.41 -2.98
C ALA A 90 -2.67 -22.23 -3.89
N GLY A 91 -2.50 -21.02 -3.42
CA GLY A 91 -2.88 -19.79 -4.13
C GLY A 91 -4.39 -19.51 -4.15
N GLU A 92 -5.24 -20.33 -3.49
CA GLU A 92 -6.65 -20.02 -3.33
C GLU A 92 -6.89 -18.91 -2.33
N VAL A 93 -6.41 -19.08 -1.11
CA VAL A 93 -6.66 -18.16 0.00
C VAL A 93 -5.37 -17.91 0.78
N ILE A 94 -5.02 -16.64 0.93
CA ILE A 94 -4.01 -16.21 1.89
C ILE A 94 -4.68 -15.65 3.14
N SER A 95 -4.28 -16.11 4.32
CA SER A 95 -4.72 -15.59 5.60
C SER A 95 -3.61 -14.75 6.22
N VAL A 96 -3.90 -13.49 6.56
CA VAL A 96 -2.90 -12.54 7.00
C VAL A 96 -3.21 -11.98 8.39
N ASP A 97 -2.17 -11.84 9.20
CA ASP A 97 -2.30 -11.32 10.56
C ASP A 97 -0.98 -10.77 11.08
N ASP A 98 -1.08 -9.86 12.05
CA ASP A 98 0.08 -9.38 12.77
C ASP A 98 0.35 -10.23 14.03
N ARG A 99 1.62 -10.31 14.40
CA ARG A 99 2.03 -10.99 15.62
C ARG A 99 3.27 -10.39 16.23
N GLN A 100 3.40 -10.55 17.54
CA GLN A 100 4.64 -10.29 18.25
C GLN A 100 5.26 -11.62 18.70
N PRO A 101 6.43 -12.01 18.17
CA PRO A 101 7.18 -13.13 18.68
C PRO A 101 7.51 -12.94 20.17
N PRO A 102 7.64 -14.02 20.94
CA PRO A 102 7.85 -13.97 22.39
C PRO A 102 9.31 -13.69 22.78
N PHE A 103 9.88 -12.63 22.21
CA PHE A 103 11.25 -12.18 22.42
C PHE A 103 11.29 -10.67 22.60
N GLU A 104 12.29 -10.17 23.33
CA GLU A 104 12.51 -8.73 23.52
C GLU A 104 13.83 -8.30 22.91
N TYR A 105 13.79 -7.18 22.13
CA TYR A 105 15.00 -6.54 21.60
C TYR A 105 15.48 -5.36 22.47
N ALA A 106 14.61 -4.87 23.36
CA ALA A 106 14.89 -3.89 24.39
C ALA A 106 13.90 -4.13 25.54
N ASP A 107 14.14 -3.51 26.68
CA ASP A 107 13.30 -3.70 27.87
C ASP A 107 11.83 -3.39 27.57
N GLY A 108 10.97 -4.40 27.71
CA GLY A 108 9.54 -4.35 27.40
C GLY A 108 9.19 -4.13 25.92
N LYS A 109 10.17 -4.15 24.99
CA LYS A 109 9.94 -3.94 23.57
C LYS A 109 10.08 -5.22 22.76
N ARG A 110 9.01 -5.53 22.02
CA ARG A 110 8.93 -6.69 21.13
C ARG A 110 8.77 -6.22 19.68
N MET A 111 9.38 -6.95 18.76
CA MET A 111 9.21 -6.70 17.34
C MET A 111 7.83 -7.12 16.84
N TRP A 112 7.39 -6.52 15.75
CA TRP A 112 6.20 -6.91 15.03
C TRP A 112 6.57 -7.69 13.78
N PHE A 113 5.88 -8.80 13.56
CA PHE A 113 5.77 -9.45 12.27
C PHE A 113 4.36 -9.25 11.71
N TYR A 114 4.27 -9.04 10.40
CA TYR A 114 3.03 -9.20 9.66
C TYR A 114 3.27 -10.30 8.63
N LEU A 115 2.51 -11.38 8.74
CA LEU A 115 2.75 -12.62 8.02
C LEU A 115 1.53 -13.02 7.24
N GLY A 116 1.77 -13.61 6.05
CA GLY A 116 0.74 -14.22 5.20
C GLY A 116 0.99 -15.71 5.05
N VAL A 117 -0.03 -16.51 5.37
CA VAL A 117 -0.01 -17.97 5.19
C VAL A 117 -0.96 -18.33 4.06
N ASP A 118 -0.45 -19.04 3.08
CA ASP A 118 -1.29 -19.72 2.10
C ASP A 118 -2.01 -20.87 2.79
N LEU A 119 -3.33 -20.82 2.82
CA LEU A 119 -4.11 -21.83 3.55
C LEU A 119 -4.08 -23.19 2.86
N GLY A 120 -3.91 -23.24 1.54
CA GLY A 120 -3.86 -24.48 0.78
C GLY A 120 -2.61 -25.30 1.05
N SER A 121 -1.47 -24.67 1.23
CA SER A 121 -0.18 -25.34 1.47
C SER A 121 0.32 -25.23 2.90
N GLU A 122 -0.28 -24.37 3.71
CA GLU A 122 0.18 -23.94 5.04
C GLU A 122 1.55 -23.23 5.01
N ALA A 123 2.06 -22.85 3.84
CA ALA A 123 3.32 -22.14 3.69
C ALA A 123 3.16 -20.66 4.05
N ILE A 124 4.14 -20.12 4.77
CA ILE A 124 4.28 -18.66 4.96
C ILE A 124 4.91 -18.10 3.68
N THR A 125 4.14 -17.31 2.93
CA THR A 125 4.54 -16.79 1.63
C THR A 125 4.91 -15.31 1.66
N VAL A 126 4.48 -14.59 2.70
CA VAL A 126 4.80 -13.16 2.88
C VAL A 126 5.18 -12.90 4.31
N TRP A 127 6.25 -12.14 4.51
CA TRP A 127 6.75 -11.76 5.83
C TRP A 127 7.33 -10.34 5.79
N VAL A 128 6.92 -9.54 6.76
CA VAL A 128 7.47 -8.20 6.99
C VAL A 128 7.64 -8.01 8.50
N HIS A 129 8.67 -7.31 8.91
CA HIS A 129 8.94 -7.03 10.30
C HIS A 129 9.14 -5.54 10.54
N GLY A 130 8.91 -5.11 11.78
CA GLY A 130 9.12 -3.73 12.18
C GLY A 130 9.11 -3.54 13.69
N THR A 131 9.50 -2.37 14.14
CA THR A 131 9.41 -1.97 15.54
C THR A 131 8.05 -1.36 15.89
N ASP A 132 7.29 -0.94 14.87
CA ASP A 132 5.96 -0.33 14.97
C ASP A 132 4.99 -0.98 13.96
N LYS A 133 3.72 -0.96 14.29
CA LYS A 133 2.64 -1.41 13.39
C LYS A 133 2.38 -0.45 12.21
N LYS A 134 2.72 0.83 12.36
CA LYS A 134 2.48 1.82 11.30
C LYS A 134 3.33 1.52 10.07
N GLY A 135 2.70 1.48 8.92
CA GLY A 135 3.36 1.23 7.64
C GLY A 135 3.68 -0.24 7.33
N ILE A 136 3.72 -1.13 8.34
CA ILE A 136 4.04 -2.55 8.14
C ILE A 136 3.06 -3.23 7.17
N ILE A 137 1.80 -2.81 7.18
CA ILE A 137 0.76 -3.37 6.31
C ILE A 137 0.98 -2.99 4.86
N LEU A 138 1.28 -1.73 4.60
CA LEU A 138 1.58 -1.28 3.24
C LEU A 138 2.80 -2.04 2.69
N GLU A 139 3.84 -2.18 3.51
CA GLU A 139 5.04 -2.93 3.13
C GLU A 139 4.75 -4.42 2.96
N PHE A 140 3.84 -4.99 3.73
CA PHE A 140 3.39 -6.37 3.55
C PHE A 140 2.80 -6.62 2.15
N TYR A 141 1.91 -5.73 1.68
CA TYR A 141 1.34 -5.88 0.34
C TYR A 141 2.38 -5.64 -0.75
N ARG A 142 3.31 -4.72 -0.55
CA ARG A 142 4.47 -4.55 -1.43
C ARG A 142 5.30 -5.82 -1.50
N GLN A 143 5.63 -6.39 -0.34
CA GLN A 143 6.41 -7.62 -0.26
C GLN A 143 5.68 -8.82 -0.87
N MET A 144 4.35 -8.89 -0.72
CA MET A 144 3.55 -9.91 -1.39
C MET A 144 3.70 -9.81 -2.91
N VAL A 145 3.58 -8.61 -3.47
CA VAL A 145 3.74 -8.40 -4.92
C VAL A 145 5.15 -8.79 -5.38
N ARG A 146 6.21 -8.40 -4.63
CA ARG A 146 7.59 -8.74 -4.93
C ARG A 146 7.82 -10.25 -4.94
N ASN A 147 7.40 -10.94 -3.89
CA ASN A 147 7.59 -12.37 -3.74
C ASN A 147 6.89 -13.16 -4.84
N TYR A 148 5.61 -12.88 -5.08
CA TYR A 148 4.84 -13.61 -6.09
C TYR A 148 5.33 -13.31 -7.51
N ALA A 149 5.79 -12.10 -7.79
CA ALA A 149 6.41 -11.76 -9.06
C ALA A 149 7.74 -12.50 -9.28
N GLU A 150 8.60 -12.56 -8.26
CA GLU A 150 9.87 -13.29 -8.30
C GLU A 150 9.68 -14.78 -8.54
N TRP A 151 8.65 -15.37 -7.91
CA TRP A 151 8.34 -16.80 -8.12
C TRP A 151 7.58 -17.08 -9.43
N GLY A 152 7.21 -16.05 -10.19
CA GLY A 152 6.40 -16.19 -11.40
C GLY A 152 4.99 -16.70 -11.14
N LEU A 153 4.46 -16.47 -9.95
CA LEU A 153 3.14 -16.94 -9.53
C LEU A 153 2.11 -15.79 -9.54
N PRO A 154 0.84 -16.10 -9.81
CA PRO A 154 -0.24 -15.13 -9.62
C PRO A 154 -0.43 -14.83 -8.13
N LEU A 155 -0.94 -13.63 -7.81
CA LEU A 155 -1.36 -13.33 -6.44
C LEU A 155 -2.46 -14.30 -5.99
N PRO A 156 -2.61 -14.54 -4.65
CA PRO A 156 -3.68 -15.37 -4.13
C PRO A 156 -5.05 -14.91 -4.64
N ALA A 157 -5.93 -15.86 -4.94
CA ALA A 157 -7.26 -15.54 -5.47
C ALA A 157 -8.14 -14.83 -4.42
N GLU A 158 -8.01 -15.20 -3.15
CA GLU A 158 -8.77 -14.64 -2.04
C GLU A 158 -7.85 -14.27 -0.88
N ILE A 159 -8.31 -13.33 -0.04
CA ILE A 159 -7.57 -12.90 1.15
C ILE A 159 -8.48 -12.84 2.38
N GLU A 160 -7.96 -13.32 3.51
CA GLU A 160 -8.54 -13.13 4.84
C GLU A 160 -7.66 -12.17 5.64
N CYS A 161 -8.21 -11.04 6.11
CA CYS A 161 -7.45 -10.05 6.86
C CYS A 161 -8.23 -9.43 8.01
N GLU A 162 -7.54 -8.77 8.94
CA GLU A 162 -8.16 -8.06 10.05
C GLU A 162 -8.68 -6.69 9.63
N SER A 163 -9.83 -6.27 10.19
CA SER A 163 -10.53 -5.05 9.78
C SER A 163 -9.78 -3.76 10.15
N ASN A 164 -9.16 -3.72 11.32
CA ASN A 164 -8.62 -2.47 11.87
C ASN A 164 -7.41 -1.93 11.08
N LEU A 165 -6.61 -2.83 10.54
CA LEU A 165 -5.37 -2.47 9.86
C LEU A 165 -5.55 -2.29 8.34
N ASN A 166 -6.62 -2.82 7.78
CA ASN A 166 -6.89 -2.84 6.34
C ASN A 166 -8.04 -1.91 5.93
N ALA A 167 -8.60 -1.15 6.88
CA ALA A 167 -9.75 -0.28 6.63
C ALA A 167 -9.47 0.76 5.54
N ASP A 168 -8.27 1.36 5.54
CA ASP A 168 -7.87 2.40 4.58
C ASP A 168 -7.74 1.90 3.14
N TYR A 169 -7.61 0.58 2.94
CA TYR A 169 -7.43 -0.04 1.62
C TYR A 169 -8.69 -0.71 1.07
N ARG A 170 -9.79 -0.70 1.84
CA ARG A 170 -11.05 -1.40 1.50
C ARG A 170 -11.64 -0.93 0.18
N ASP A 171 -11.57 0.36 -0.10
CA ASP A 171 -12.13 0.97 -1.31
C ASP A 171 -11.10 1.05 -2.47
N THR A 172 -9.89 0.52 -2.27
CA THR A 172 -8.81 0.50 -3.24
C THR A 172 -8.55 -0.92 -3.75
N PHE A 173 -7.34 -1.43 -3.58
CA PHE A 173 -6.97 -2.77 -4.05
C PHE A 173 -7.60 -3.91 -3.24
N LEU A 174 -8.06 -3.66 -2.01
CA LEU A 174 -8.84 -4.63 -1.21
C LEU A 174 -10.34 -4.61 -1.53
N ARG A 175 -10.79 -3.81 -2.49
CA ARG A 175 -12.16 -3.93 -2.99
C ARG A 175 -12.30 -5.27 -3.70
N GLU A 176 -13.34 -6.03 -3.33
CA GLU A 176 -13.63 -7.33 -3.91
C GLU A 176 -13.70 -7.26 -5.45
N GLY A 177 -13.01 -8.16 -6.12
CA GLY A 177 -12.88 -8.18 -7.57
C GLY A 177 -11.84 -7.22 -8.17
N ALA A 178 -11.19 -6.35 -7.39
CA ALA A 178 -10.11 -5.47 -7.89
C ALA A 178 -8.81 -6.27 -8.09
N VAL A 179 -8.25 -6.82 -7.02
CA VAL A 179 -7.05 -7.66 -7.02
C VAL A 179 -7.40 -9.09 -6.62
N PHE A 180 -8.15 -9.22 -5.54
CA PHE A 180 -8.62 -10.48 -5.00
C PHE A 180 -10.07 -10.72 -5.44
N ASN A 181 -10.41 -11.96 -5.80
CA ASN A 181 -11.78 -12.35 -6.15
C ASN A 181 -12.71 -12.16 -4.97
N ARG A 182 -12.22 -12.45 -3.76
CA ARG A 182 -12.95 -12.31 -2.50
C ARG A 182 -12.02 -11.74 -1.42
N VAL A 183 -12.55 -10.80 -0.66
CA VAL A 183 -11.84 -10.18 0.46
C VAL A 183 -12.66 -10.39 1.73
N ARG A 184 -12.20 -11.26 2.61
CA ARG A 184 -12.85 -11.53 3.89
C ARG A 184 -12.20 -10.67 4.96
N ILE A 185 -12.91 -9.62 5.36
CA ILE A 185 -12.48 -8.74 6.44
C ILE A 185 -13.36 -9.01 7.65
N GLU A 186 -12.89 -9.82 8.58
CA GLU A 186 -13.64 -10.18 9.78
C GLU A 186 -13.09 -9.43 10.99
N ALA A 187 -13.91 -8.51 11.53
CA ALA A 187 -13.60 -7.84 12.79
C ALA A 187 -13.74 -8.82 13.95
N ASN A 188 -12.67 -9.07 14.68
CA ASN A 188 -12.69 -9.80 15.94
C ASN A 188 -13.22 -11.26 15.91
N ASN A 189 -13.15 -11.95 14.79
CA ASN A 189 -13.47 -13.36 14.69
C ASN A 189 -12.19 -14.21 14.66
N ALA A 190 -11.45 -14.19 15.77
CA ALA A 190 -10.21 -14.95 15.95
C ALA A 190 -10.36 -16.45 15.69
N ARG A 191 -11.57 -16.99 15.76
CA ARG A 191 -11.82 -18.42 15.60
C ARG A 191 -12.04 -18.84 14.16
N ALA A 192 -12.41 -17.91 13.27
CA ALA A 192 -12.52 -18.16 11.84
C ALA A 192 -11.15 -18.08 11.16
N LYS A 193 -10.17 -17.37 11.75
CA LYS A 193 -8.82 -17.23 11.20
C LYS A 193 -7.97 -18.47 11.50
N ARG A 194 -7.61 -19.20 10.45
CA ARG A 194 -6.70 -20.35 10.53
C ARG A 194 -5.28 -19.95 10.92
N CYS A 195 -4.82 -18.78 10.50
CA CYS A 195 -3.46 -18.31 10.79
C CYS A 195 -3.14 -18.26 12.29
N GLU A 196 -4.10 -17.92 13.17
CA GLU A 196 -3.87 -17.94 14.63
C GLU A 196 -3.50 -19.35 15.15
N ALA A 197 -4.06 -20.40 14.58
CA ALA A 197 -3.71 -21.76 14.92
C ALA A 197 -2.27 -22.09 14.49
N TYR A 198 -1.85 -21.62 13.32
CA TYR A 198 -0.48 -21.78 12.83
C TYR A 198 0.52 -20.97 13.65
N TRP A 199 0.17 -19.72 14.02
CA TRP A 199 1.02 -18.92 14.93
C TRP A 199 1.21 -19.58 16.27
N LYS A 200 0.19 -20.24 16.79
CA LYS A 200 0.29 -21.00 18.03
C LYS A 200 1.21 -22.21 17.88
N GLN A 201 1.13 -22.94 16.78
CA GLN A 201 2.02 -24.06 16.49
C GLN A 201 3.46 -23.59 16.31
N MET A 202 3.70 -22.50 15.58
CA MET A 202 5.02 -21.90 15.40
C MET A 202 5.61 -21.46 16.74
N ARG A 203 4.82 -20.76 17.57
CA ARG A 203 5.22 -20.26 18.88
C ARG A 203 5.67 -21.38 19.80
N TYR A 204 4.91 -22.45 19.91
CA TYR A 204 5.20 -23.53 20.85
C TYR A 204 6.05 -24.66 20.24
N GLY A 205 6.06 -24.80 18.94
CA GLY A 205 6.83 -25.82 18.24
C GLY A 205 8.24 -25.42 17.86
N LEU A 206 8.44 -24.15 17.52
CA LEU A 206 9.72 -23.59 17.06
C LEU A 206 10.28 -22.57 18.05
N GLU A 207 9.61 -21.43 18.21
CA GLU A 207 10.11 -20.29 18.98
C GLU A 207 10.40 -20.62 20.45
N LYS A 208 9.59 -21.49 21.07
CA LYS A 208 9.82 -21.90 22.46
C LYS A 208 11.14 -22.65 22.68
N LYS A 209 11.76 -23.17 21.64
CA LYS A 209 13.05 -23.86 21.70
C LYS A 209 14.24 -22.92 21.83
N HIS A 210 14.05 -21.64 21.54
CA HIS A 210 15.11 -20.65 21.66
C HIS A 210 15.37 -20.28 23.13
N ALA A 211 16.62 -20.08 23.46
CA ALA A 211 17.06 -19.76 24.83
C ALA A 211 16.57 -18.40 25.35
N ASP A 212 16.07 -17.56 24.44
CA ASP A 212 15.63 -16.19 24.70
C ASP A 212 14.11 -16.09 24.89
N TRP A 213 13.44 -17.22 24.98
CA TRP A 213 12.01 -17.30 25.26
C TRP A 213 11.66 -16.54 26.55
N ILE A 214 10.68 -15.62 26.48
CA ILE A 214 10.36 -14.70 27.59
C ILE A 214 9.68 -15.35 28.80
N ALA A 215 9.12 -16.54 28.67
CA ALA A 215 8.48 -17.27 29.75
C ALA A 215 9.44 -18.29 30.38
N ARG A 216 9.02 -18.88 31.51
CA ARG A 216 9.76 -19.99 32.11
C ARG A 216 9.90 -21.14 31.10
N PRO A 217 11.02 -21.88 31.12
CA PRO A 217 11.26 -23.00 30.20
C PRO A 217 10.13 -24.05 30.19
N PHE A 218 9.51 -24.28 31.33
CA PHE A 218 8.42 -25.25 31.50
C PHE A 218 7.02 -24.65 31.40
N ALA A 219 6.92 -23.33 31.16
CA ALA A 219 5.61 -22.67 31.03
C ALA A 219 4.85 -23.16 29.83
N ARG A 220 3.54 -23.33 29.98
CA ARG A 220 2.63 -23.63 28.85
C ARG A 220 2.26 -22.38 28.06
N SER A 221 2.43 -21.19 28.63
CA SER A 221 2.10 -19.90 28.06
C SER A 221 3.20 -18.89 28.31
N GLU A 222 3.41 -17.98 27.35
CA GLU A 222 4.34 -16.84 27.49
C GLU A 222 3.96 -15.88 28.63
N SER A 223 2.69 -15.85 29.01
CA SER A 223 2.23 -15.04 30.17
C SER A 223 2.70 -15.54 31.53
N ASN A 224 3.16 -16.80 31.61
CA ASN A 224 3.67 -17.38 32.84
C ASN A 224 5.15 -17.02 33.02
N GLN A 225 5.43 -15.74 33.19
CA GLN A 225 6.77 -15.24 33.46
C GLN A 225 7.16 -15.48 34.94
N ALA A 226 8.44 -15.74 35.19
CA ALA A 226 8.97 -15.74 36.55
C ALA A 226 9.24 -14.29 36.94
N SER A 227 8.68 -13.86 38.09
CA SER A 227 8.93 -12.53 38.65
C SER A 227 10.41 -12.22 38.94
N ALA A 228 11.23 -13.26 39.07
CA ALA A 228 12.68 -13.14 39.35
C ALA A 228 13.58 -13.38 38.11
N GLN A 229 13.04 -13.83 37.00
CA GLN A 229 13.84 -14.11 35.82
C GLN A 229 13.85 -12.88 34.89
N LYS A 230 15.02 -12.27 34.72
CA LYS A 230 15.19 -11.18 33.74
C LYS A 230 15.05 -11.76 32.32
N THR A 231 14.23 -11.14 31.53
CA THR A 231 14.11 -11.45 30.11
C THR A 231 15.46 -11.20 29.44
N LYS A 232 15.93 -12.13 28.63
CA LYS A 232 17.16 -11.97 27.87
C LYS A 232 16.87 -11.08 26.66
N ILE A 233 17.52 -9.94 26.62
CA ILE A 233 17.43 -9.01 25.50
C ILE A 233 18.33 -9.51 24.37
N VAL A 234 17.79 -9.60 23.15
CA VAL A 234 18.50 -10.01 21.95
C VAL A 234 18.52 -8.87 20.94
N PRO A 235 19.65 -8.54 20.32
CA PRO A 235 19.70 -7.51 19.30
C PRO A 235 18.64 -7.73 18.21
N TYR A 236 18.02 -6.63 17.75
CA TYR A 236 16.90 -6.67 16.79
C TYR A 236 17.23 -7.50 15.54
N ASP A 237 18.39 -7.28 14.92
CA ASP A 237 18.79 -7.99 13.69
C ASP A 237 18.91 -9.50 13.92
N LYS A 238 19.40 -9.91 15.11
CA LYS A 238 19.45 -11.34 15.46
C LYS A 238 18.07 -11.95 15.64
N LEU A 239 17.11 -11.19 16.17
CA LEU A 239 15.72 -11.65 16.25
C LEU A 239 15.08 -11.77 14.85
N VAL A 240 15.42 -10.88 13.93
CA VAL A 240 15.00 -11.00 12.53
C VAL A 240 15.55 -12.28 11.92
N GLU A 241 16.87 -12.52 12.02
CA GLU A 241 17.50 -13.75 11.52
C GLU A 241 16.86 -15.01 12.14
N GLN A 242 16.60 -15.00 13.43
CA GLN A 242 15.95 -16.10 14.14
C GLN A 242 14.54 -16.34 13.61
N GLY A 243 13.74 -15.27 13.45
CA GLY A 243 12.40 -15.35 12.89
C GLY A 243 12.37 -15.87 11.46
N LEU A 244 13.34 -15.45 10.62
CA LEU A 244 13.46 -15.96 9.25
C LEU A 244 13.80 -17.46 9.24
N ARG A 245 14.71 -17.93 10.08
CA ARG A 245 15.03 -19.36 10.24
C ARG A 245 13.83 -20.17 10.69
N ASP A 246 13.03 -19.62 11.60
CA ASP A 246 11.80 -20.27 12.05
C ASP A 246 10.77 -20.37 10.90
N ILE A 247 10.64 -19.35 10.05
CA ILE A 247 9.80 -19.37 8.85
C ILE A 247 10.34 -20.40 7.84
N GLU A 248 11.63 -20.44 7.58
CA GLU A 248 12.27 -21.44 6.71
C GLU A 248 12.01 -22.84 7.24
N THR A 249 12.21 -23.06 8.54
CA THR A 249 11.94 -24.34 9.19
C THR A 249 10.47 -24.73 9.06
N TRP A 250 9.55 -23.77 9.28
CA TRP A 250 8.11 -23.99 9.10
C TRP A 250 7.76 -24.39 7.68
N ASN A 251 8.29 -23.71 6.68
CA ASN A 251 8.01 -23.97 5.27
C ASN A 251 8.59 -25.31 4.81
N ASN A 252 9.68 -25.78 5.42
CA ASN A 252 10.28 -27.07 5.16
C ASN A 252 9.64 -28.25 5.92
N MET A 253 8.73 -27.98 6.89
CA MET A 253 7.94 -29.04 7.52
C MET A 253 6.94 -29.64 6.53
N PRO A 254 6.52 -30.92 6.76
CA PRO A 254 5.50 -31.55 5.93
C PRO A 254 4.20 -30.76 5.90
N CYS A 255 3.60 -30.65 4.72
CA CYS A 255 2.25 -30.12 4.55
C CYS A 255 1.23 -31.14 5.05
N THR A 256 0.28 -30.73 5.91
CA THR A 256 -0.66 -31.66 6.54
C THR A 256 -1.65 -32.29 5.57
N ILE A 257 -1.89 -31.66 4.43
CA ILE A 257 -2.80 -32.14 3.38
C ILE A 257 -2.09 -32.93 2.27
N SER A 258 -0.76 -32.87 2.20
CA SER A 258 0.01 -33.60 1.20
C SER A 258 -0.03 -35.12 1.47
N LYS A 259 -0.49 -35.89 0.51
CA LYS A 259 -0.46 -37.34 0.59
C LYS A 259 0.95 -37.90 0.42
N GLU A 260 1.84 -37.14 -0.23
CA GLU A 260 3.22 -37.53 -0.52
C GLU A 260 4.22 -37.05 0.53
N ASN A 261 3.72 -36.49 1.63
CA ASN A 261 4.54 -35.90 2.71
C ASN A 261 5.52 -34.82 2.22
N GLU A 262 5.10 -34.06 1.21
CA GLU A 262 5.90 -32.95 0.70
C GLU A 262 5.99 -31.83 1.72
N SER A 263 7.07 -31.03 1.67
CA SER A 263 7.16 -29.82 2.48
C SER A 263 6.09 -28.80 2.06
N ARG A 264 5.68 -27.93 2.99
CA ARG A 264 4.72 -26.84 2.75
C ARG A 264 5.14 -26.01 1.55
N TRP A 265 6.42 -25.68 1.47
CA TRP A 265 6.97 -24.90 0.37
C TRP A 265 6.90 -25.62 -0.97
N LYS A 266 7.30 -26.90 -1.01
CA LYS A 266 7.23 -27.69 -2.25
C LYS A 266 5.78 -27.82 -2.71
N TYR A 267 4.87 -28.11 -1.78
CA TYR A 267 3.44 -28.18 -2.06
C TYR A 267 2.89 -26.84 -2.57
N PHE A 268 3.31 -25.70 -1.97
CA PHE A 268 2.94 -24.36 -2.42
C PHE A 268 3.31 -24.14 -3.90
N ILE A 269 4.54 -24.44 -4.28
CA ILE A 269 5.01 -24.18 -5.65
C ILE A 269 4.33 -25.12 -6.66
N SER A 270 4.11 -26.39 -6.31
CA SER A 270 3.66 -27.42 -7.27
C SER A 270 2.14 -27.57 -7.38
N HIS A 271 1.38 -27.14 -6.37
CA HIS A 271 -0.07 -27.35 -6.29
C HIS A 271 -0.88 -26.06 -6.36
N GLN A 272 -0.47 -25.12 -7.19
CA GLN A 272 -1.21 -23.88 -7.43
C GLN A 272 -2.58 -24.16 -8.08
N HIS A 273 -3.60 -23.41 -7.71
CA HIS A 273 -4.95 -23.59 -8.27
C HIS A 273 -4.94 -23.36 -9.80
N PRO A 274 -5.37 -24.35 -10.60
CA PRO A 274 -5.23 -24.30 -12.07
C PRO A 274 -5.99 -23.15 -12.73
N ALA A 275 -7.05 -22.63 -12.11
CA ALA A 275 -7.80 -21.49 -12.60
C ALA A 275 -7.21 -20.14 -12.17
N ASN A 276 -6.28 -20.11 -11.21
CA ASN A 276 -5.63 -18.88 -10.78
C ASN A 276 -4.39 -18.59 -11.64
N ARG A 277 -4.62 -18.01 -12.84
CA ARG A 277 -3.56 -17.69 -13.82
C ARG A 277 -3.53 -16.20 -14.17
N ARG A 278 -4.15 -15.36 -13.37
CA ARG A 278 -4.20 -13.92 -13.65
C ARG A 278 -2.81 -13.31 -13.48
N PRO A 279 -2.35 -12.49 -14.43
CA PRO A 279 -1.14 -11.71 -14.23
C PRO A 279 -1.37 -10.72 -13.06
N ILE A 280 -0.29 -10.33 -12.41
CA ILE A 280 -0.35 -9.36 -11.31
C ILE A 280 -0.91 -8.04 -11.85
N PRO A 281 -2.02 -7.51 -11.30
CA PRO A 281 -2.69 -6.32 -11.84
C PRO A 281 -2.00 -5.03 -11.35
N TYR A 282 -0.80 -4.75 -11.84
CA TYR A 282 -0.01 -3.58 -11.42
C TYR A 282 -0.76 -2.26 -11.55
N ARG A 283 -1.59 -2.09 -12.57
CA ARG A 283 -2.40 -0.87 -12.79
C ARG A 283 -3.40 -0.61 -11.66
N ALA A 284 -3.91 -1.66 -11.04
CA ALA A 284 -4.83 -1.56 -9.91
C ALA A 284 -4.10 -1.40 -8.57
N LEU A 285 -2.92 -1.98 -8.44
CA LEU A 285 -2.13 -2.03 -7.21
C LEU A 285 -1.30 -0.77 -7.00
N LEU A 286 -0.52 -0.36 -7.99
CA LEU A 286 0.51 0.66 -7.82
C LEU A 286 0.00 2.04 -7.40
N PRO A 287 -1.17 2.54 -7.83
CA PRO A 287 -1.68 3.81 -7.32
C PRO A 287 -1.86 3.86 -5.79
N SER A 288 -2.06 2.70 -5.16
CA SER A 288 -2.23 2.60 -3.70
C SER A 288 -0.99 2.08 -2.96
N LEU A 289 -0.20 1.23 -3.61
CA LEU A 289 0.96 0.57 -2.99
C LEU A 289 2.29 1.18 -3.43
N GLY A 290 2.37 1.73 -4.64
CA GLY A 290 3.62 2.15 -5.25
C GLY A 290 4.30 3.33 -4.55
N PHE A 291 5.59 3.43 -4.76
CA PHE A 291 6.32 4.67 -4.52
C PHE A 291 5.96 5.68 -5.60
N VAL A 292 6.02 6.97 -5.27
CA VAL A 292 5.65 8.03 -6.21
C VAL A 292 6.87 8.84 -6.59
N THR A 293 7.08 9.02 -7.90
CA THR A 293 8.11 9.90 -8.44
C THR A 293 7.51 10.80 -9.52
N LYS A 294 7.78 12.09 -9.46
CA LYS A 294 7.34 13.03 -10.50
C LYS A 294 8.33 13.06 -11.65
N SER A 295 7.83 13.07 -12.86
CA SER A 295 8.63 13.18 -14.08
C SER A 295 7.85 13.90 -15.18
N THR A 296 8.41 13.90 -16.40
CA THR A 296 7.77 14.46 -17.60
C THR A 296 7.93 13.47 -18.75
N VAL A 297 6.87 13.28 -19.50
CA VAL A 297 6.93 12.50 -20.74
C VAL A 297 7.53 13.38 -21.85
N SER A 298 8.63 12.96 -22.43
CA SER A 298 9.25 13.70 -23.54
C SER A 298 8.37 13.65 -24.81
N MET A 299 8.65 14.54 -25.78
CA MET A 299 7.99 14.51 -27.09
C MET A 299 8.32 13.25 -27.90
N ALA A 300 9.32 12.47 -27.48
CA ALA A 300 9.67 11.17 -28.05
C ALA A 300 9.01 9.98 -27.29
N GLY A 301 8.14 10.25 -26.32
CA GLY A 301 7.46 9.22 -25.53
C GLY A 301 8.33 8.57 -24.44
N GLN A 302 9.49 9.17 -24.14
CA GLN A 302 10.39 8.67 -23.12
C GLN A 302 10.13 9.33 -21.78
N VAL A 303 10.25 8.55 -20.71
CA VAL A 303 10.14 8.99 -19.32
C VAL A 303 11.42 8.63 -18.59
N ARG A 304 12.01 9.59 -17.87
CA ARG A 304 13.23 9.35 -17.09
C ARG A 304 12.89 9.31 -15.60
N PHE A 305 13.19 8.20 -14.95
CA PHE A 305 13.18 8.08 -13.49
C PHE A 305 14.14 6.97 -13.03
N ARG A 306 14.55 6.98 -11.78
CA ARG A 306 15.52 6.00 -11.22
C ARG A 306 16.81 5.84 -12.06
N LYS A 307 17.30 6.91 -12.68
CA LYS A 307 18.49 6.93 -13.56
C LYS A 307 18.34 6.15 -14.88
N SER A 308 17.18 5.54 -15.14
CA SER A 308 16.87 4.81 -16.37
C SER A 308 15.86 5.56 -17.23
N VAL A 309 15.75 5.12 -18.48
CA VAL A 309 14.78 5.61 -19.46
C VAL A 309 13.71 4.56 -19.65
N PHE A 310 12.46 4.98 -19.54
CA PHE A 310 11.29 4.12 -19.72
C PHE A 310 10.48 4.55 -20.95
N LEU A 311 9.82 3.59 -21.57
CA LEU A 311 8.92 3.77 -22.70
C LEU A 311 7.47 3.52 -22.25
N LEU A 312 6.52 4.14 -22.97
CA LEU A 312 5.10 3.92 -22.73
C LEU A 312 4.73 2.50 -23.12
N ALA A 313 3.98 1.83 -22.26
CA ALA A 313 3.67 0.41 -22.35
C ALA A 313 2.19 0.14 -22.02
N ASP A 314 1.72 -1.02 -22.42
CA ASP A 314 0.40 -1.55 -22.10
C ASP A 314 0.48 -3.07 -21.91
N GLU A 315 -0.14 -3.58 -20.86
CA GLU A 315 -0.11 -5.02 -20.49
C GLU A 315 1.32 -5.60 -20.38
N GLY A 316 2.25 -4.82 -19.86
CA GLY A 316 3.66 -5.22 -19.67
C GLY A 316 4.51 -5.15 -20.94
N GLU A 317 3.94 -4.80 -22.09
CA GLU A 317 4.66 -4.69 -23.36
C GLU A 317 4.77 -3.25 -23.84
N ILE A 318 5.85 -2.95 -24.58
CA ILE A 318 6.06 -1.63 -25.21
C ILE A 318 4.90 -1.33 -26.16
N ALA A 319 4.22 -0.22 -25.92
CA ALA A 319 3.09 0.20 -26.76
C ALA A 319 3.52 0.56 -28.18
N THR A 320 2.73 0.14 -29.17
CA THR A 320 2.96 0.47 -30.59
C THR A 320 1.64 0.82 -31.28
N GLY A 321 1.70 1.35 -32.50
CA GLY A 321 0.51 1.64 -33.29
C GLY A 321 -0.40 2.70 -32.67
N GLU A 322 -1.71 2.53 -32.81
CA GLU A 322 -2.71 3.48 -32.32
C GLU A 322 -2.72 3.66 -30.82
N LYS A 323 -2.43 2.60 -30.04
CA LYS A 323 -2.31 2.70 -28.57
C LYS A 323 -1.21 3.68 -28.16
N LEU A 324 -0.02 3.57 -28.75
CA LEU A 324 1.07 4.51 -28.50
C LEU A 324 0.68 5.94 -28.85
N ILE A 325 0.06 6.15 -30.02
CA ILE A 325 -0.37 7.48 -30.42
C ILE A 325 -1.41 8.05 -29.46
N GLY A 326 -2.36 7.23 -29.00
CA GLY A 326 -3.33 7.64 -27.98
C GLY A 326 -2.65 8.09 -26.67
N PHE A 327 -1.66 7.34 -26.20
CA PHE A 327 -0.88 7.73 -25.01
C PHE A 327 -0.10 9.02 -25.24
N MET A 328 0.54 9.18 -26.40
CA MET A 328 1.29 10.38 -26.75
C MET A 328 0.41 11.63 -26.81
N GLN A 329 -0.80 11.54 -27.34
CA GLN A 329 -1.75 12.67 -27.37
C GLN A 329 -2.14 13.15 -25.97
N VAL A 330 -2.19 12.24 -25.00
CA VAL A 330 -2.54 12.54 -23.60
C VAL A 330 -1.34 13.01 -22.80
N LEU A 331 -0.16 12.42 -23.00
CA LEU A 331 0.97 12.51 -22.09
C LEU A 331 2.15 13.35 -22.60
N ALA A 332 2.36 13.47 -23.92
CA ALA A 332 3.56 14.12 -24.45
C ALA A 332 3.72 15.57 -23.96
N GLY A 333 4.90 15.90 -23.46
CA GLY A 333 5.25 17.20 -22.91
C GLY A 333 4.63 17.52 -21.54
N LYS A 334 3.87 16.60 -20.94
CA LYS A 334 3.19 16.85 -19.66
C LYS A 334 3.93 16.26 -18.48
N SER A 335 3.72 16.89 -17.32
CA SER A 335 4.17 16.34 -16.03
C SER A 335 3.28 15.18 -15.62
N VAL A 336 3.91 14.14 -15.11
CA VAL A 336 3.27 12.87 -14.73
C VAL A 336 3.74 12.44 -13.33
N ASP A 337 2.86 11.74 -12.64
CA ASP A 337 3.18 11.01 -11.41
C ASP A 337 3.39 9.55 -11.79
N ILE A 338 4.56 9.03 -11.50
CA ILE A 338 4.93 7.63 -11.75
C ILE A 338 4.76 6.88 -10.44
N TYR A 339 3.85 5.92 -10.44
CA TYR A 339 3.72 4.96 -9.34
C TYR A 339 4.47 3.69 -9.69
N TRP A 340 5.43 3.31 -8.86
CA TRP A 340 6.33 2.21 -9.16
C TRP A 340 6.64 1.36 -7.93
N LEU A 341 7.06 0.14 -8.17
CA LEU A 341 7.52 -0.78 -7.13
C LEU A 341 8.83 -1.43 -7.60
N ASP A 342 9.75 -1.62 -6.67
CA ASP A 342 10.97 -2.40 -6.86
C ASP A 342 10.71 -3.90 -6.64
N GLY A 343 11.52 -4.73 -7.25
CA GLY A 343 11.64 -6.14 -6.95
C GLY A 343 12.51 -6.41 -5.71
N ASN A 344 12.65 -7.66 -5.34
CA ASN A 344 13.56 -8.08 -4.25
C ASN A 344 15.04 -7.86 -4.62
N ASP A 345 15.35 -7.76 -5.90
CA ASP A 345 16.68 -7.39 -6.45
C ASP A 345 16.97 -5.88 -6.40
N GLY A 346 15.98 -5.07 -6.03
CA GLY A 346 16.07 -3.62 -6.00
C GLY A 346 15.86 -2.93 -7.35
N GLU A 347 15.69 -3.68 -8.45
CA GLU A 347 15.37 -3.12 -9.76
C GLU A 347 13.87 -2.73 -9.86
N CYS A 348 13.49 -2.00 -10.89
CA CYS A 348 12.10 -1.60 -11.08
C CYS A 348 11.28 -2.80 -11.56
N LEU A 349 10.45 -3.35 -10.67
CA LEU A 349 9.55 -4.46 -11.01
C LEU A 349 8.43 -4.05 -11.93
N ALA A 350 7.78 -2.93 -11.62
CA ALA A 350 6.68 -2.39 -12.40
C ALA A 350 6.50 -0.90 -12.15
N ALA A 351 6.03 -0.18 -13.17
CA ALA A 351 5.71 1.23 -13.08
C ALA A 351 4.49 1.58 -13.91
N VAL A 352 3.65 2.50 -13.41
CA VAL A 352 2.51 3.05 -14.12
C VAL A 352 2.56 4.57 -14.13
N CYS A 353 2.06 5.16 -15.20
CA CYS A 353 2.08 6.58 -15.43
C CYS A 353 0.68 7.17 -15.28
N CYS A 354 0.57 8.18 -14.43
CA CYS A 354 -0.65 8.97 -14.21
C CYS A 354 -0.40 10.42 -14.58
N LEU A 355 -1.40 11.09 -15.15
CA LEU A 355 -1.33 12.54 -15.32
C LEU A 355 -1.35 13.20 -13.95
N SER A 356 -0.38 14.11 -13.71
CA SER A 356 -0.29 14.78 -12.40
C SER A 356 -1.61 15.46 -12.01
N GLY A 357 -2.10 15.15 -10.82
CA GLY A 357 -3.35 15.69 -10.29
C GLY A 357 -4.64 14.99 -10.72
N MET A 358 -4.62 14.00 -11.63
CA MET A 358 -5.82 13.27 -12.06
C MET A 358 -5.99 11.90 -11.39
N GLY A 359 -4.94 11.30 -10.80
CA GLY A 359 -4.99 10.01 -10.10
C GLY A 359 -5.37 8.80 -10.97
N ARG A 360 -5.63 9.01 -12.27
CA ARG A 360 -6.01 7.94 -13.20
C ARG A 360 -4.79 7.43 -13.94
N VAL A 361 -4.56 6.13 -13.89
CA VAL A 361 -3.52 5.46 -14.67
C VAL A 361 -3.84 5.59 -16.18
N VAL A 362 -2.88 6.14 -16.92
CA VAL A 362 -2.99 6.27 -18.38
C VAL A 362 -2.33 5.09 -19.07
N CYS A 363 -1.09 4.76 -18.70
CA CYS A 363 -0.34 3.65 -19.27
C CYS A 363 0.62 3.03 -18.27
N GLU A 364 1.22 1.94 -18.63
CA GLU A 364 2.35 1.33 -17.94
C GLU A 364 3.67 1.89 -18.50
N LEU A 365 4.75 1.67 -17.79
CA LEU A 365 6.09 2.04 -18.18
C LEU A 365 6.98 0.80 -18.15
N VAL A 366 7.70 0.56 -19.23
CA VAL A 366 8.69 -0.51 -19.36
C VAL A 366 10.05 0.12 -19.62
N GLU A 367 11.07 -0.36 -18.96
CA GLU A 367 12.42 0.14 -19.17
C GLU A 367 12.83 -0.01 -20.63
N GLN A 368 13.48 1.02 -21.18
CA GLN A 368 13.92 0.99 -22.56
C GLN A 368 14.91 -0.14 -22.74
N PRO A 369 14.63 -1.11 -23.63
CA PRO A 369 15.49 -2.27 -23.77
C PRO A 369 16.86 -1.89 -24.35
N VAL A 370 17.89 -2.51 -23.81
CA VAL A 370 19.24 -2.39 -24.36
C VAL A 370 19.36 -3.29 -25.57
N THR A 371 19.85 -2.74 -26.69
CA THR A 371 20.05 -3.47 -27.93
C THR A 371 21.53 -3.60 -28.25
N SER A 372 21.94 -4.71 -28.86
CA SER A 372 23.33 -4.87 -29.29
C SER A 372 23.66 -3.98 -30.49
N ARG A 373 24.84 -3.38 -30.48
CA ARG A 373 25.39 -2.64 -31.63
C ARG A 373 25.89 -3.58 -32.72
N SER A 374 26.33 -4.78 -32.33
CA SER A 374 26.87 -5.81 -33.22
C SER A 374 25.87 -6.94 -33.41
N LYS A 375 25.64 -7.33 -34.66
CA LYS A 375 24.79 -8.49 -34.96
C LYS A 375 25.45 -9.84 -34.64
N ILE A 376 26.78 -9.92 -34.63
CA ILE A 376 27.51 -11.18 -34.43
C ILE A 376 27.32 -11.69 -32.99
N GLY A 377 27.21 -10.79 -32.01
CA GLY A 377 27.00 -11.12 -30.59
C GLY A 377 25.58 -10.91 -30.09
N GLU A 378 24.61 -10.70 -30.99
CA GLU A 378 23.23 -10.41 -30.61
C GLU A 378 22.50 -11.68 -30.16
N THR A 379 21.94 -11.63 -28.97
CA THR A 379 21.05 -12.71 -28.48
C THR A 379 19.66 -12.57 -29.13
N GLU A 380 18.88 -13.66 -29.11
CA GLU A 380 17.50 -13.65 -29.60
C GLU A 380 16.61 -12.62 -28.88
N GLU A 381 16.86 -12.41 -27.60
CA GLU A 381 16.17 -11.41 -26.79
C GLU A 381 16.53 -10.01 -27.26
N GLN A 382 17.81 -9.72 -27.46
CA GLN A 382 18.26 -8.40 -27.97
C GLN A 382 17.72 -8.14 -29.39
N ALA A 383 17.62 -9.16 -30.23
CA ALA A 383 17.01 -9.03 -31.55
C ALA A 383 15.52 -8.67 -31.48
N ARG A 384 14.77 -9.33 -30.59
CA ARG A 384 13.35 -8.99 -30.31
C ARG A 384 13.22 -7.58 -29.77
N ASN A 385 14.05 -7.19 -28.82
CA ASN A 385 14.07 -5.85 -28.24
C ASN A 385 14.33 -4.78 -29.29
N ARG A 386 15.27 -5.03 -30.20
CA ARG A 386 15.56 -4.14 -31.33
C ARG A 386 14.34 -3.99 -32.24
N GLU A 387 13.65 -5.09 -32.56
CA GLU A 387 12.45 -5.04 -33.40
C GLU A 387 11.32 -4.26 -32.72
N LEU A 388 11.05 -4.51 -31.43
CA LEU A 388 10.06 -3.77 -30.65
C LEU A 388 10.36 -2.27 -30.61
N PHE A 389 11.62 -1.91 -30.36
CA PHE A 389 12.01 -0.51 -30.35
C PHE A 389 11.94 0.13 -31.74
N ALA A 390 12.26 -0.61 -32.80
CA ALA A 390 12.10 -0.15 -34.17
C ALA A 390 10.62 0.09 -34.51
N ARG A 391 9.71 -0.77 -34.08
CA ARG A 391 8.26 -0.60 -34.22
C ARG A 391 7.76 0.64 -33.45
N TYR A 392 8.23 0.83 -32.21
CA TYR A 392 7.90 2.01 -31.41
C TYR A 392 8.28 3.28 -32.15
N ARG A 393 9.52 3.39 -32.58
CA ARG A 393 10.04 4.53 -33.34
C ARG A 393 9.31 4.71 -34.66
N GLY A 394 9.13 3.62 -35.43
CA GLY A 394 8.40 3.64 -36.70
C GLY A 394 6.96 4.10 -36.59
N THR A 395 6.30 3.80 -35.44
CA THR A 395 4.94 4.30 -35.14
C THR A 395 4.92 5.82 -35.03
N LEU A 396 5.84 6.41 -34.26
CA LEU A 396 5.91 7.86 -34.05
C LEU A 396 6.29 8.60 -35.36
N GLU A 397 7.30 8.10 -36.08
CA GLU A 397 7.71 8.65 -37.36
C GLU A 397 6.60 8.55 -38.43
N GLY A 398 5.93 7.40 -38.49
CA GLY A 398 4.82 7.17 -39.42
C GLY A 398 3.63 8.11 -39.15
N TYR A 399 3.29 8.34 -37.87
CA TYR A 399 2.28 9.32 -37.50
C TYR A 399 2.68 10.75 -37.92
N SER A 400 3.91 11.15 -37.57
CA SER A 400 4.44 12.47 -37.94
C SER A 400 4.38 12.71 -39.46
N ARG A 401 4.83 11.72 -40.24
CA ARG A 401 4.79 11.81 -41.72
C ARG A 401 3.35 11.94 -42.29
N ARG A 402 2.39 11.21 -41.69
CA ARG A 402 0.97 11.34 -42.12
C ARG A 402 0.44 12.73 -41.81
N ARG A 403 0.69 13.25 -40.61
CA ARG A 403 0.25 14.61 -40.24
C ARG A 403 0.90 15.69 -41.08
N TYR A 404 2.19 15.54 -41.37
CA TYR A 404 2.91 16.48 -42.26
C TYR A 404 2.27 16.55 -43.66
N ARG A 405 1.96 15.38 -44.25
CA ARG A 405 1.27 15.34 -45.55
C ARG A 405 -0.12 15.98 -45.54
N GLU A 406 -0.83 15.94 -44.42
CA GLU A 406 -2.11 16.62 -44.26
C GLU A 406 -1.93 18.15 -44.26
N ILE A 407 -0.89 18.64 -43.60
CA ILE A 407 -0.54 20.07 -43.54
C ILE A 407 -0.10 20.59 -44.91
N GLU A 408 0.72 19.82 -45.65
CA GLU A 408 1.17 20.20 -47.00
C GLU A 408 0.02 20.36 -48.03
N LYS A 409 -1.14 19.74 -47.76
CA LYS A 409 -2.32 19.90 -48.63
C LYS A 409 -3.02 21.24 -48.43
N VAL A 410 -2.69 22.01 -47.42
CA VAL A 410 -3.34 23.28 -47.09
C VAL A 410 -2.50 24.42 -47.64
N ALA A 411 -3.01 25.17 -48.61
CA ALA A 411 -2.45 26.43 -49.06
C ALA A 411 -3.22 27.58 -48.39
N VAL A 412 -2.51 28.53 -47.82
CA VAL A 412 -3.11 29.78 -47.32
C VAL A 412 -3.00 30.81 -48.42
N LEU A 413 -4.13 31.15 -49.01
CA LEU A 413 -4.21 32.21 -50.01
C LEU A 413 -4.75 33.47 -49.31
N ASP A 414 -3.89 34.49 -49.20
CA ASP A 414 -4.29 35.79 -48.70
C ASP A 414 -4.76 36.66 -49.85
N HIS A 415 -6.06 36.86 -49.94
CA HIS A 415 -6.70 37.67 -50.98
C HIS A 415 -6.85 39.14 -50.57
N ARG A 416 -6.23 39.56 -49.49
CA ARG A 416 -6.20 40.99 -49.16
C ARG A 416 -5.46 41.71 -50.28
N THR A 417 -6.11 42.75 -50.88
CA THR A 417 -5.47 43.62 -51.84
C THR A 417 -4.26 44.27 -51.16
N PRO A 418 -3.03 44.10 -51.67
CA PRO A 418 -1.91 44.84 -51.09
C PRO A 418 -2.25 46.34 -51.14
N ALA A 419 -1.92 47.04 -50.08
CA ALA A 419 -2.07 48.49 -50.03
C ALA A 419 -1.49 49.04 -51.31
N THR A 420 -2.29 49.88 -52.02
CA THR A 420 -1.81 50.48 -53.27
C THR A 420 -0.56 51.29 -52.94
N ALA A 421 0.39 51.33 -53.91
CA ALA A 421 1.68 51.99 -53.70
C ALA A 421 1.55 53.50 -53.35
N ASP A 422 0.33 54.03 -53.43
CA ASP A 422 0.02 55.40 -53.13
C ASP A 422 -0.35 55.64 -51.60
N ASP A 423 -0.68 54.59 -50.87
CA ASP A 423 -1.11 54.74 -49.43
C ASP A 423 0.03 54.94 -48.46
N PHE A 424 1.16 54.32 -48.70
CA PHE A 424 2.34 54.50 -47.86
C PHE A 424 3.62 54.14 -48.60
N ARG A 425 4.54 55.12 -48.72
CA ARG A 425 5.92 54.91 -49.20
C ARG A 425 6.85 55.11 -48.00
N MET A 426 7.66 54.11 -47.70
CA MET A 426 8.74 54.33 -46.78
C MET A 426 9.66 55.39 -47.27
N PRO A 427 9.88 56.50 -46.49
CA PRO A 427 10.95 57.41 -46.79
C PRO A 427 12.27 56.62 -46.82
N GLY A 428 13.15 56.95 -47.73
CA GLY A 428 14.45 56.27 -47.85
C GLY A 428 15.15 56.23 -46.49
N LEU A 429 15.94 55.19 -46.27
CA LEU A 429 16.78 55.09 -45.06
C LEU A 429 17.73 56.28 -45.06
N THR A 430 17.55 57.15 -44.09
CA THR A 430 18.48 58.27 -43.86
C THR A 430 19.70 57.71 -43.18
N ARG A 431 20.87 57.93 -43.79
CA ARG A 431 22.13 57.60 -43.17
C ARG A 431 22.35 58.53 -41.99
N TYR A 432 22.54 58.02 -40.83
CA TYR A 432 23.01 58.80 -39.72
C TYR A 432 24.49 59.13 -39.92
N GLU A 433 24.78 60.41 -40.12
CA GLU A 433 26.12 60.94 -40.11
C GLU A 433 26.30 61.61 -38.74
N PRO A 434 27.20 61.12 -37.89
CA PRO A 434 27.46 61.79 -36.62
C PRO A 434 27.93 63.22 -36.87
N GLU A 435 27.33 64.15 -36.20
CA GLU A 435 27.85 65.54 -36.21
C GLU A 435 29.29 65.51 -35.77
N GLU A 436 30.19 66.10 -36.59
CA GLU A 436 31.57 66.33 -36.14
C GLU A 436 31.49 67.26 -34.92
N VAL A 437 31.76 66.72 -33.77
CA VAL A 437 31.90 67.51 -32.55
C VAL A 437 33.19 68.30 -32.72
N GLU A 438 33.08 69.63 -33.02
CA GLU A 438 34.23 70.49 -32.93
C GLU A 438 34.86 70.31 -31.55
N ASP A 439 36.17 70.02 -31.55
CA ASP A 439 36.92 69.89 -30.29
C ASP A 439 36.80 71.21 -29.52
N VAL A 440 35.97 71.18 -28.52
CA VAL A 440 35.89 72.27 -27.54
C VAL A 440 37.22 72.24 -26.76
N GLU A 441 38.08 73.24 -26.93
CA GLU A 441 39.28 73.40 -26.12
C GLU A 441 38.89 73.34 -24.64
N ILE A 442 39.30 72.29 -24.00
CA ILE A 442 39.19 72.16 -22.56
C ILE A 442 40.14 73.15 -21.94
N LEU A 443 39.63 74.31 -21.49
CA LEU A 443 40.36 75.16 -20.60
C LEU A 443 40.62 74.36 -19.32
N ASN A 444 41.87 74.02 -19.10
CA ASN A 444 42.36 73.38 -17.89
C ASN A 444 42.07 74.33 -16.69
N ASP A 445 41.03 74.01 -15.93
CA ASP A 445 40.83 74.56 -14.59
C ASP A 445 41.64 73.73 -13.61
N ASP A 446 42.78 74.30 -13.16
CA ASP A 446 43.66 73.66 -12.14
C ASP A 446 42.95 73.62 -10.77
N GLY A 447 41.93 72.73 -10.66
CA GLY A 447 41.37 72.31 -9.39
C GLY A 447 42.09 71.12 -8.82
N PRO A 448 42.22 70.97 -7.46
CA PRO A 448 43.04 69.95 -6.85
C PRO A 448 42.57 68.54 -7.22
N GLU A 449 43.58 67.73 -7.61
CA GLU A 449 43.46 66.31 -7.91
C GLU A 449 42.63 65.58 -6.82
N LYS A 450 41.47 65.12 -7.17
CA LYS A 450 40.76 64.13 -6.37
C LYS A 450 41.24 62.73 -6.79
N GLU A 451 41.77 62.02 -5.82
CA GLU A 451 42.21 60.64 -5.97
C GLU A 451 41.09 59.80 -6.63
N PRO A 452 41.43 58.83 -7.51
CA PRO A 452 40.44 57.98 -8.14
C PRO A 452 39.78 57.08 -7.09
N VAL A 453 38.48 57.21 -6.92
CA VAL A 453 37.69 56.25 -6.14
C VAL A 453 37.65 54.92 -6.91
N VAL A 454 38.40 53.95 -6.43
CA VAL A 454 38.32 52.55 -6.90
C VAL A 454 36.94 52.02 -6.49
N VAL A 455 36.02 51.96 -7.44
CA VAL A 455 34.74 51.30 -7.23
C VAL A 455 34.97 49.80 -7.46
N ASP A 456 35.07 49.08 -6.36
CA ASP A 456 35.07 47.60 -6.36
C ASP A 456 33.71 47.11 -6.94
N PHE A 457 33.73 46.63 -8.16
CA PHE A 457 32.59 45.98 -8.79
C PHE A 457 32.43 44.61 -8.19
N LYS A 458 31.67 44.44 -7.10
CA LYS A 458 31.14 43.16 -6.69
C LYS A 458 30.05 42.76 -7.68
N PRO A 459 30.15 41.60 -8.36
CA PRO A 459 29.04 41.11 -9.20
C PRO A 459 27.85 40.84 -8.30
N GLY A 460 26.88 41.75 -8.36
CA GLY A 460 25.62 41.63 -7.67
C GLY A 460 24.87 40.39 -8.20
N SER A 461 24.48 39.51 -7.31
CA SER A 461 23.56 38.45 -7.57
C SER A 461 22.27 38.99 -8.20
N ASN A 462 22.09 38.73 -9.47
CA ASN A 462 20.89 39.08 -10.21
C ASN A 462 19.71 38.21 -9.76
N SER A 463 19.10 38.56 -8.63
CA SER A 463 17.81 38.06 -8.17
C SER A 463 16.68 38.99 -8.52
N ASN A 464 16.51 39.28 -9.82
CA ASN A 464 15.30 39.93 -10.29
C ASN A 464 15.00 39.54 -11.75
N ARG A 465 14.80 38.24 -11.97
CA ARG A 465 13.96 37.82 -13.09
C ARG A 465 12.52 37.90 -12.63
N ARG A 466 11.89 39.03 -12.84
CA ARG A 466 10.43 39.15 -12.81
C ARG A 466 9.91 38.24 -13.92
N SER A 467 9.36 37.09 -13.51
CA SER A 467 8.53 36.27 -14.40
C SER A 467 7.26 37.05 -14.70
N PHE A 468 7.09 37.41 -15.95
CA PHE A 468 5.79 37.82 -16.47
C PHE A 468 4.91 36.56 -16.60
N ALA A 469 4.34 36.12 -15.51
CA ALA A 469 3.21 35.22 -15.48
C ALA A 469 2.04 35.99 -14.88
N THR A 470 1.27 36.64 -15.72
CA THR A 470 -0.03 37.17 -15.33
C THR A 470 -0.97 35.97 -15.16
N PRO A 471 -1.58 35.77 -14.00
CA PRO A 471 -2.62 34.75 -13.88
C PRO A 471 -3.88 35.28 -14.56
N LEU A 472 -4.32 34.60 -15.61
CA LEU A 472 -5.67 34.72 -16.14
C LEU A 472 -6.65 34.21 -15.07
N LYS A 473 -7.16 35.15 -14.26
CA LYS A 473 -8.37 34.93 -13.46
C LYS A 473 -9.58 35.22 -14.32
N ASN A 474 -10.42 34.24 -14.42
CA ASN A 474 -11.87 34.28 -14.68
C ASN A 474 -12.38 35.04 -15.92
N ARG A 475 -12.90 34.29 -16.87
CA ARG A 475 -14.28 34.50 -17.37
C ARG A 475 -14.79 33.29 -18.13
N ILE A 476 -15.91 32.78 -17.55
CA ILE A 476 -16.97 31.91 -18.08
C ILE A 476 -16.58 30.45 -18.29
#